data_5733cbed4b1a4ca625cc05dade71ada2
#
_entry.id   5733cbed4b1a4ca625cc05dade71ada2
#
_cell.length_a   1.000
_cell.length_b   1.000
_cell.length_c   1.000
_cell.angle_alpha   90.00
_cell.angle_beta   90.00
_cell.angle_gamma   90.00
#
_symmetry.space_group_name_H-M   'P 1'
#
loop_
_entity.id
_entity.type
_entity.pdbx_description
1 polymer ?
#
loop_
_entity_poly.entity_id
_entity_poly.type
_entity_poly.pdbx_seq_one_letter_code
_entity_poly.pdbx_strand_id
1 'polypeptide(L)'
;MKLLNFTLACACAFTLNACNAETKTNTQEKPTMTMNSVLELQKIDTLVGTGREAEAGFNVTVHYTGWLFDAKAEGQKGKKFDSSLDRKEPFVFFLGGGQVIQGWDEGFAGMKIGGKRTLLIPSAMGYGARGAGGVIPPNADLVFEVELLDVK
;
A
#
# COMPACT_ATOMS: atom_id res chain seq x y z
N MET A 1 -18.23 -57.99 53.37
CA MET A 1 -17.16 -58.33 54.31
C MET A 1 -15.90 -57.52 53.92
N LYS A 2 -15.49 -56.69 54.88
CA LYS A 2 -14.11 -56.20 55.13
C LYS A 2 -13.37 -55.51 54.05
N LEU A 3 -13.17 -54.16 54.12
CA LEU A 3 -12.10 -53.46 54.85
C LEU A 3 -10.77 -53.56 54.06
N LEU A 4 -9.97 -52.58 53.77
CA LEU A 4 -9.44 -51.50 54.62
C LEU A 4 -8.47 -50.66 53.76
N ASN A 5 -8.52 -49.38 53.91
CA ASN A 5 -7.44 -48.38 53.91
C ASN A 5 -6.07 -48.73 53.32
N PHE A 6 -5.45 -47.81 52.57
CA PHE A 6 -4.34 -47.02 53.14
C PHE A 6 -3.94 -45.86 52.18
N THR A 7 -3.80 -44.73 52.79
CA THR A 7 -3.21 -43.48 52.32
C THR A 7 -1.76 -43.65 51.88
N LEU A 8 -1.33 -42.93 50.84
CA LEU A 8 -0.05 -42.20 50.88
C LEU A 8 0.03 -41.13 49.77
N ALA A 9 0.28 -39.94 50.21
CA ALA A 9 0.57 -38.78 49.39
C ALA A 9 1.95 -38.93 48.71
N CYS A 10 2.03 -38.61 47.45
CA CYS A 10 3.30 -38.21 46.85
C CYS A 10 3.07 -37.09 45.90
N ALA A 11 3.52 -35.91 46.29
CA ALA A 11 3.57 -34.72 45.48
C ALA A 11 4.66 -34.88 44.41
N CYS A 12 4.28 -34.96 43.16
CA CYS A 12 5.21 -34.70 42.05
C CYS A 12 4.72 -33.52 41.29
N ALA A 13 5.45 -32.42 41.44
CA ALA A 13 5.33 -31.22 40.67
C ALA A 13 5.68 -31.54 39.21
N PHE A 14 4.68 -31.63 38.34
CA PHE A 14 4.90 -31.58 36.90
C PHE A 14 4.84 -30.12 36.46
N THR A 15 6.01 -29.57 36.20
CA THR A 15 6.15 -28.31 35.46
C THR A 15 5.66 -28.56 34.05
N LEU A 16 4.45 -28.10 33.77
CA LEU A 16 3.95 -27.95 32.41
C LEU A 16 4.71 -26.82 31.73
N ASN A 17 5.69 -27.20 30.91
CA ASN A 17 6.31 -26.33 29.96
C ASN A 17 5.29 -26.10 28.84
N ALA A 18 4.50 -25.03 28.96
CA ALA A 18 3.61 -24.57 27.90
C ALA A 18 4.48 -24.03 26.78
N CYS A 19 4.64 -24.81 25.71
CA CYS A 19 5.07 -24.29 24.43
C CYS A 19 4.06 -23.24 23.99
N ASN A 20 4.42 -21.99 24.20
CA ASN A 20 3.71 -20.85 23.64
C ASN A 20 3.98 -20.83 22.14
N ALA A 21 3.09 -21.40 21.36
CA ALA A 21 3.06 -21.21 19.92
C ALA A 21 2.68 -19.75 19.67
N GLU A 22 3.68 -18.90 19.47
CA GLU A 22 3.47 -17.53 18.99
C GLU A 22 2.82 -17.61 17.62
N THR A 23 1.51 -17.53 17.59
CA THR A 23 0.76 -17.17 16.39
C THR A 23 1.17 -15.74 16.05
N LYS A 24 2.07 -15.59 15.09
CA LYS A 24 2.34 -14.30 14.47
C LYS A 24 1.07 -13.83 13.80
N THR A 25 0.24 -13.14 14.56
CA THR A 25 -0.84 -12.33 14.01
C THR A 25 -0.15 -11.21 13.24
N ASN A 26 -0.15 -11.34 11.93
CA ASN A 26 0.22 -10.27 11.03
C ASN A 26 -0.86 -9.18 11.14
N THR A 27 -0.75 -8.37 12.18
CA THR A 27 -1.52 -7.15 12.30
C THR A 27 -0.93 -6.21 11.25
N GLN A 28 -1.61 -6.11 10.12
CA GLN A 28 -1.42 -4.98 9.22
C GLN A 28 -1.78 -3.73 10.04
N GLU A 29 -0.75 -3.05 10.53
CA GLU A 29 -0.93 -1.73 11.12
C GLU A 29 -1.58 -0.85 10.05
N LYS A 30 -2.82 -0.44 10.35
CA LYS A 30 -3.51 0.58 9.59
C LYS A 30 -2.65 1.85 9.67
N PRO A 31 -2.16 2.39 8.52
CA PRO A 31 -1.29 3.56 8.57
C PRO A 31 -1.97 4.69 9.34
N THR A 32 -1.26 5.25 10.29
CA THR A 32 -1.76 6.37 11.10
C THR A 32 -1.78 7.62 10.23
N MET A 33 -2.95 7.96 9.72
CA MET A 33 -3.15 9.22 9.00
C MET A 33 -3.19 10.37 9.99
N THR A 34 -2.24 11.26 9.93
CA THR A 34 -2.39 12.58 10.51
C THR A 34 -3.43 13.34 9.69
N MET A 35 -4.37 14.02 10.33
CA MET A 35 -5.56 14.61 9.70
C MET A 35 -5.31 15.55 8.50
N ASN A 36 -4.06 15.92 8.20
CA ASN A 36 -3.73 16.92 7.19
C ASN A 36 -2.58 16.53 6.23
N SER A 37 -1.94 15.37 6.37
CA SER A 37 -0.84 14.97 5.49
C SER A 37 -0.66 13.46 5.40
N VAL A 38 -0.06 13.00 4.31
CA VAL A 38 0.36 11.61 4.09
C VAL A 38 1.79 11.45 4.60
N LEU A 39 2.02 10.61 5.59
CA LEU A 39 3.35 10.43 6.18
C LEU A 39 4.23 9.46 5.40
N GLU A 40 3.63 8.46 4.78
CA GLU A 40 4.31 7.41 4.02
C GLU A 40 3.50 6.97 2.80
N LEU A 41 4.14 6.34 1.83
CA LEU A 41 3.49 5.78 0.66
C LEU A 41 2.48 4.70 1.06
N GLN A 42 1.22 4.89 0.70
CA GLN A 42 0.18 3.89 0.90
C GLN A 42 -0.25 3.31 -0.44
N LYS A 43 -0.34 1.99 -0.49
CA LYS A 43 -0.78 1.21 -1.65
C LYS A 43 -2.05 0.45 -1.28
N ILE A 44 -3.18 0.85 -1.86
CA ILE A 44 -4.50 0.28 -1.55
C ILE A 44 -5.04 -0.37 -2.82
N ASP A 45 -4.94 -1.70 -2.91
CA ASP A 45 -5.49 -2.43 -4.04
C ASP A 45 -7.02 -2.42 -3.98
N THR A 46 -7.63 -1.79 -4.99
CA THR A 46 -9.09 -1.78 -5.17
C THR A 46 -9.55 -2.94 -6.05
N LEU A 47 -8.65 -3.44 -6.90
CA LEU A 47 -8.82 -4.64 -7.70
C LEU A 47 -7.46 -5.32 -7.87
N VAL A 48 -7.36 -6.59 -7.53
CA VAL A 48 -6.15 -7.38 -7.78
C VAL A 48 -6.23 -7.95 -9.19
N GLY A 49 -5.25 -7.63 -10.02
CA GLY A 49 -5.13 -8.18 -11.37
C GLY A 49 -4.69 -9.65 -11.38
N THR A 50 -4.85 -10.31 -12.52
CA THR A 50 -4.51 -11.73 -12.71
C THR A 50 -3.38 -11.96 -13.73
N GLY A 51 -2.94 -10.90 -14.42
CA GLY A 51 -1.89 -10.98 -15.42
C GLY A 51 -0.48 -10.92 -14.83
N ARG A 52 0.50 -10.62 -15.68
CA ARG A 52 1.91 -10.48 -15.30
C ARG A 52 2.08 -9.40 -14.23
N GLU A 53 2.98 -9.66 -13.30
CA GLU A 53 3.33 -8.71 -12.25
C GLU A 53 4.29 -7.63 -12.76
N ALA A 54 4.11 -6.40 -12.31
CA ALA A 54 4.97 -5.26 -12.57
C ALA A 54 6.21 -5.34 -11.65
N GLU A 55 7.36 -5.50 -12.27
CA GLU A 55 8.66 -5.54 -11.60
C GLU A 55 9.57 -4.44 -12.17
N ALA A 56 10.53 -3.99 -11.38
CA ALA A 56 11.54 -3.05 -11.85
C ALA A 56 12.30 -3.64 -13.06
N GLY A 57 12.59 -2.80 -14.04
CA GLY A 57 13.28 -3.22 -15.27
C GLY A 57 12.35 -3.49 -16.45
N PHE A 58 11.03 -3.34 -16.28
CA PHE A 58 10.05 -3.49 -17.35
C PHE A 58 9.35 -2.19 -17.69
N ASN A 59 8.93 -2.06 -18.95
CA ASN A 59 8.01 -0.99 -19.33
C ASN A 59 6.60 -1.36 -18.90
N VAL A 60 5.93 -0.46 -18.21
CA VAL A 60 4.55 -0.62 -17.78
C VAL A 60 3.67 0.37 -18.53
N THR A 61 2.50 -0.10 -18.96
CA THR A 61 1.46 0.71 -19.62
C THR A 61 0.30 0.86 -18.65
N VAL A 62 -0.08 2.09 -18.36
CA VAL A 62 -1.03 2.40 -17.30
C VAL A 62 -2.07 3.43 -17.71
N HIS A 63 -3.25 3.37 -17.11
CA HIS A 63 -4.10 4.53 -16.94
C HIS A 63 -3.99 5.07 -15.52
N TYR A 64 -4.15 6.38 -15.39
CA TYR A 64 -4.14 7.04 -14.09
C TYR A 64 -5.03 8.28 -14.07
N THR A 65 -5.44 8.65 -12.87
CA THR A 65 -5.96 9.98 -12.55
C THR A 65 -5.33 10.45 -11.25
N GLY A 66 -4.87 11.70 -11.21
CA GLY A 66 -4.20 12.30 -10.06
C GLY A 66 -4.95 13.49 -9.47
N TRP A 67 -4.99 13.53 -8.14
CA TRP A 67 -5.59 14.60 -7.34
C TRP A 67 -4.60 15.09 -6.29
N LEU A 68 -4.73 16.34 -5.90
CA LEU A 68 -4.14 16.82 -4.65
C LEU A 68 -4.82 16.10 -3.49
N PHE A 69 -4.04 15.70 -2.49
CA PHE A 69 -4.61 15.12 -1.27
C PHE A 69 -5.41 16.16 -0.50
N ASP A 70 -6.63 15.81 -0.10
CA ASP A 70 -7.48 16.59 0.78
C ASP A 70 -8.17 15.65 1.79
N ALA A 71 -7.72 15.71 3.04
CA ALA A 71 -8.23 14.83 4.10
C ALA A 71 -9.75 14.96 4.35
N LYS A 72 -10.37 16.06 3.90
CA LYS A 72 -11.80 16.34 4.09
C LYS A 72 -12.65 15.93 2.90
N ALA A 73 -12.04 15.71 1.73
CA ALA A 73 -12.74 15.31 0.53
C ALA A 73 -13.07 13.82 0.54
N GLU A 74 -14.11 13.43 -0.19
CA GLU A 74 -14.45 12.03 -0.39
C GLU A 74 -13.29 11.28 -1.06
N GLY A 75 -12.90 10.14 -0.50
CA GLY A 75 -11.73 9.37 -0.95
C GLY A 75 -10.42 10.15 -0.86
N GLN A 76 -10.38 11.23 -0.07
CA GLN A 76 -9.22 12.13 0.12
C GLN A 76 -8.76 12.81 -1.17
N LYS A 77 -9.63 12.87 -2.20
CA LYS A 77 -9.38 13.43 -3.52
C LYS A 77 -9.82 14.88 -3.58
N GLY A 78 -8.87 15.78 -3.50
CA GLY A 78 -9.09 17.20 -3.68
C GLY A 78 -9.16 17.59 -5.18
N LYS A 79 -8.47 18.65 -5.56
CA LYS A 79 -8.45 19.11 -6.95
C LYS A 79 -7.73 18.10 -7.85
N LYS A 80 -8.42 17.64 -8.91
CA LYS A 80 -7.81 16.85 -10.00
C LYS A 80 -6.82 17.73 -10.75
N PHE A 81 -5.61 17.21 -11.01
CA PHE A 81 -4.58 17.95 -11.75
C PHE A 81 -4.18 17.30 -13.07
N ASP A 82 -4.33 15.96 -13.21
CA ASP A 82 -4.00 15.27 -14.45
C ASP A 82 -4.74 13.92 -14.56
N SER A 83 -4.98 13.47 -15.81
CA SER A 83 -5.55 12.15 -16.08
C SER A 83 -5.21 11.70 -17.51
N SER A 84 -4.72 10.47 -17.63
CA SER A 84 -4.54 9.81 -18.93
C SER A 84 -5.88 9.44 -19.59
N LEU A 85 -6.92 9.25 -18.78
CA LEU A 85 -8.28 8.97 -19.28
C LEU A 85 -8.89 10.19 -20.00
N ASP A 86 -8.62 11.41 -19.52
CA ASP A 86 -9.08 12.64 -20.16
C ASP A 86 -8.46 12.80 -21.56
N ARG A 87 -7.21 12.38 -21.73
CA ARG A 87 -6.48 12.36 -23.00
C ARG A 87 -6.81 11.16 -23.87
N LYS A 88 -7.47 10.12 -23.31
CA LYS A 88 -7.74 8.83 -23.95
C LYS A 88 -6.46 8.12 -24.45
N GLU A 89 -5.36 8.36 -23.79
CA GLU A 89 -4.04 7.83 -24.13
C GLU A 89 -3.38 7.24 -22.89
N PRO A 90 -3.06 5.93 -22.89
CA PRO A 90 -2.31 5.29 -21.82
C PRO A 90 -0.91 5.90 -21.69
N PHE A 91 -0.38 5.90 -20.49
CA PHE A 91 0.97 6.34 -20.21
C PHE A 91 1.90 5.14 -20.07
N VAL A 92 3.08 5.24 -20.70
CA VAL A 92 4.10 4.18 -20.66
C VAL A 92 5.35 4.73 -19.99
N PHE A 93 5.91 3.99 -19.05
CA PHE A 93 7.19 4.35 -18.42
C PHE A 93 7.96 3.09 -18.00
N PHE A 94 9.28 3.26 -17.83
CA PHE A 94 10.18 2.21 -17.36
C PHE A 94 10.17 2.18 -15.84
N LEU A 95 9.67 1.10 -15.25
CA LEU A 95 9.49 0.95 -13.81
C LEU A 95 10.84 0.80 -13.10
N GLY A 96 11.05 1.58 -12.04
CA GLY A 96 12.29 1.59 -11.26
C GLY A 96 13.43 2.38 -11.92
N GLY A 97 13.16 3.07 -13.03
CA GLY A 97 14.16 3.83 -13.77
C GLY A 97 14.31 5.30 -13.35
N GLY A 98 13.56 5.76 -12.37
CA GLY A 98 13.57 7.16 -11.94
C GLY A 98 13.02 8.13 -13.00
N GLN A 99 12.25 7.63 -13.97
CA GLN A 99 11.62 8.45 -15.03
C GLN A 99 10.35 9.15 -14.52
N VAL A 100 9.81 8.65 -13.43
CA VAL A 100 8.59 9.13 -12.77
C VAL A 100 8.89 9.46 -11.31
N ILE A 101 7.93 10.02 -10.59
CA ILE A 101 8.08 10.27 -9.15
C ILE A 101 8.31 8.96 -8.39
N GLN A 102 9.09 9.02 -7.31
CA GLN A 102 9.44 7.84 -6.50
C GLN A 102 8.19 7.08 -6.03
N GLY A 103 7.13 7.79 -5.66
CA GLY A 103 5.86 7.18 -5.28
C GLY A 103 5.23 6.30 -6.36
N TRP A 104 5.55 6.53 -7.64
CA TRP A 104 5.12 5.66 -8.73
C TRP A 104 6.05 4.46 -8.91
N ASP A 105 7.37 4.66 -8.93
CA ASP A 105 8.33 3.56 -9.06
C ASP A 105 8.12 2.51 -7.95
N GLU A 106 7.83 2.94 -6.73
CA GLU A 106 7.52 2.04 -5.63
C GLU A 106 6.04 1.61 -5.61
N GLY A 107 5.15 2.50 -6.04
CA GLY A 107 3.69 2.30 -5.98
C GLY A 107 3.17 1.23 -6.93
N PHE A 108 3.72 1.16 -8.15
CA PHE A 108 3.32 0.17 -9.17
C PHE A 108 3.97 -1.19 -8.96
N ALA A 109 5.12 -1.27 -8.28
CA ALA A 109 5.77 -2.53 -8.01
C ALA A 109 4.84 -3.52 -7.31
N GLY A 110 4.78 -4.76 -7.83
CA GLY A 110 3.91 -5.82 -7.33
C GLY A 110 2.47 -5.76 -7.83
N MET A 111 2.07 -4.77 -8.66
CA MET A 111 0.76 -4.80 -9.32
C MET A 111 0.73 -5.86 -10.42
N LYS A 112 -0.43 -6.45 -10.65
CA LYS A 112 -0.64 -7.37 -11.77
C LYS A 112 -1.51 -6.73 -12.85
N ILE A 113 -1.27 -7.07 -14.12
CA ILE A 113 -2.07 -6.60 -15.25
C ILE A 113 -3.56 -6.84 -14.98
N GLY A 114 -4.38 -5.82 -15.24
CA GLY A 114 -5.80 -5.76 -14.92
C GLY A 114 -6.10 -5.28 -13.49
N GLY A 115 -5.07 -5.04 -12.67
CA GLY A 115 -5.20 -4.53 -11.31
C GLY A 115 -5.46 -3.03 -11.28
N LYS A 116 -6.15 -2.60 -10.21
CA LYS A 116 -6.37 -1.18 -9.88
C LYS A 116 -5.91 -0.91 -8.45
N ARG A 117 -5.27 0.21 -8.27
CA ARG A 117 -4.69 0.62 -6.99
C ARG A 117 -4.90 2.11 -6.74
N THR A 118 -5.16 2.48 -5.50
CA THR A 118 -5.06 3.85 -5.04
C THR A 118 -3.70 4.03 -4.35
N LEU A 119 -2.98 5.06 -4.76
CA LEU A 119 -1.70 5.46 -4.18
C LEU A 119 -1.89 6.77 -3.42
N LEU A 120 -1.55 6.79 -2.13
CA LEU A 120 -1.40 8.02 -1.37
C LEU A 120 0.10 8.28 -1.24
N ILE A 121 0.54 9.37 -1.84
CA ILE A 121 1.98 9.66 -2.01
C ILE A 121 2.33 10.91 -1.22
N PRO A 122 3.21 10.80 -0.21
CA PRO A 122 3.72 11.97 0.50
C PRO A 122 4.50 12.87 -0.47
N SER A 123 4.48 14.16 -0.23
CA SER A 123 5.13 15.14 -1.09
C SER A 123 6.61 14.85 -1.34
N ALA A 124 7.31 14.29 -0.34
CA ALA A 124 8.72 13.91 -0.47
C ALA A 124 8.98 12.83 -1.55
N MET A 125 8.02 11.96 -1.81
CA MET A 125 8.06 10.94 -2.87
C MET A 125 7.32 11.38 -4.15
N GLY A 126 6.80 12.60 -4.15
CA GLY A 126 6.13 13.26 -5.26
C GLY A 126 6.99 14.38 -5.85
N TYR A 127 6.46 15.59 -5.84
CA TYR A 127 7.13 16.78 -6.42
C TYR A 127 7.81 17.68 -5.39
N GLY A 128 7.75 17.32 -4.09
CA GLY A 128 8.47 17.98 -3.00
C GLY A 128 8.20 19.47 -2.88
N ALA A 129 9.21 20.19 -2.40
CA ALA A 129 9.14 21.64 -2.19
C ALA A 129 9.05 22.46 -3.49
N ARG A 130 9.28 21.84 -4.64
CA ARG A 130 9.22 22.53 -5.95
C ARG A 130 7.82 22.56 -6.53
N GLY A 131 6.97 21.55 -6.23
CA GLY A 131 5.70 21.37 -6.92
C GLY A 131 5.88 21.09 -8.41
N ALA A 132 4.82 21.18 -9.20
CA ALA A 132 4.88 20.95 -10.64
C ALA A 132 3.82 21.74 -11.43
N GLY A 133 4.26 22.30 -12.55
CA GLY A 133 3.40 22.85 -13.60
C GLY A 133 2.41 23.95 -13.17
N GLY A 134 2.60 24.58 -12.03
CA GLY A 134 1.65 25.55 -11.48
C GLY A 134 0.31 24.95 -11.01
N VAL A 135 0.12 23.64 -11.17
CA VAL A 135 -1.11 22.91 -10.75
C VAL A 135 -0.91 22.09 -9.49
N ILE A 136 0.34 21.68 -9.20
CA ILE A 136 0.71 20.98 -7.96
C ILE A 136 1.51 21.96 -7.10
N PRO A 137 0.97 22.39 -5.96
CA PRO A 137 1.66 23.30 -5.04
C PRO A 137 2.93 22.67 -4.43
N PRO A 138 3.86 23.49 -3.90
CA PRO A 138 4.94 23.00 -3.06
C PRO A 138 4.43 22.17 -1.86
N ASN A 139 5.12 21.08 -1.59
CA ASN A 139 4.83 20.17 -0.48
C ASN A 139 3.41 19.56 -0.49
N ALA A 140 2.81 19.45 -1.66
CA ALA A 140 1.50 18.81 -1.82
C ALA A 140 1.64 17.29 -1.81
N ASP A 141 0.89 16.64 -0.92
CA ASP A 141 0.66 15.21 -0.99
C ASP A 141 -0.33 14.89 -2.11
N LEU A 142 -0.22 13.69 -2.67
CA LEU A 142 -0.94 13.33 -3.88
C LEU A 142 -1.76 12.06 -3.68
N VAL A 143 -2.88 12.00 -4.39
CA VAL A 143 -3.69 10.79 -4.54
C VAL A 143 -3.71 10.41 -6.01
N PHE A 144 -3.42 9.15 -6.32
CA PHE A 144 -3.59 8.60 -7.66
C PHE A 144 -4.48 7.37 -7.63
N GLU A 145 -5.41 7.28 -8.56
CA GLU A 145 -6.01 6.02 -8.97
C GLU A 145 -5.31 5.55 -10.23
N VAL A 146 -4.83 4.32 -10.19
CA VAL A 146 -4.05 3.74 -11.26
C VAL A 146 -4.60 2.38 -11.68
N GLU A 147 -4.47 2.08 -12.97
CA GLU A 147 -4.80 0.78 -13.57
C GLU A 147 -3.61 0.31 -14.39
N LEU A 148 -3.16 -0.92 -14.15
CA LEU A 148 -2.08 -1.54 -14.91
C LEU A 148 -2.65 -2.30 -16.10
N LEU A 149 -2.29 -1.86 -17.32
CA LEU A 149 -2.82 -2.43 -18.56
C LEU A 149 -1.87 -3.47 -19.18
N ASP A 150 -0.55 -3.22 -19.13
CA ASP A 150 0.44 -4.10 -19.76
C ASP A 150 1.82 -3.99 -19.09
N VAL A 151 2.64 -5.05 -19.21
CA VAL A 151 4.03 -5.14 -18.71
C VAL A 151 4.91 -5.81 -19.79
N LYS A 152 5.90 -5.07 -20.31
CA LYS A 152 6.82 -5.52 -21.39
C LYS A 152 8.27 -5.35 -21.01
#